data_e965dbe13cd08189321e70ef5730d325
#
_entry.id   e965dbe13cd08189321e70ef5730d325
#
_cell.length_a   1.000
_cell.length_b   1.000
_cell.length_c   1.000
_cell.angle_alpha   90.00
_cell.angle_beta   90.00
_cell.angle_gamma   90.00
#
_symmetry.space_group_name_H-M   'P 1'
#
loop_
_entity.id
_entity.type
_entity.pdbx_description
1 polymer ?
#
loop_
_entity_poly.entity_id
_entity_poly.type
_entity_poly.pdbx_seq_one_letter_code
_entity_poly.pdbx_strand_id
1 'polypeptide(L)'
;SMPLQPGQMSLHHTKLFHASFNNRRDTRRIGFGISYIPTEVKDIGNTPANALLVRGEDKNNNFLPEKRLEDPGSQDQFDYHLSLMKQFRKRQDEGASFSKAKLND
;
A
#
# COMPACT_ATOMS: atom_id res chain seq x y z
N SER A 1 -22.46 0.11 -9.35
CA SER A 1 -21.44 0.86 -10.10
C SER A 1 -21.20 2.20 -9.42
N MET A 2 -19.95 2.60 -9.32
CA MET A 2 -19.55 3.88 -8.70
C MET A 2 -18.61 4.61 -9.68
N PRO A 3 -19.18 5.26 -10.71
CA PRO A 3 -18.39 6.03 -11.65
C PRO A 3 -17.85 7.31 -10.97
N LEU A 4 -16.57 7.58 -11.14
CA LEU A 4 -15.92 8.78 -10.64
C LEU A 4 -15.54 9.69 -11.80
N GLN A 5 -15.72 10.99 -11.61
CA GLN A 5 -15.22 12.00 -12.53
C GLN A 5 -13.74 12.32 -12.22
N PRO A 6 -12.98 12.89 -13.16
CA PRO A 6 -11.63 13.35 -12.89
C PRO A 6 -11.55 14.25 -11.65
N GLY A 7 -10.60 14.00 -10.77
CA GLY A 7 -10.43 14.71 -9.50
C GLY A 7 -11.29 14.20 -8.33
N GLN A 8 -12.16 13.21 -8.57
CA GLN A 8 -12.89 12.56 -7.49
C GLN A 8 -12.18 11.32 -6.97
N MET A 9 -12.44 10.98 -5.72
CA MET A 9 -11.95 9.76 -5.08
C MET A 9 -13.06 9.04 -4.32
N SER A 10 -12.87 7.77 -4.05
CA SER A 10 -13.68 6.98 -3.13
C SER A 10 -12.87 6.56 -1.93
N LEU A 11 -13.51 6.54 -0.77
CA LEU A 11 -12.95 5.96 0.45
C LEU A 11 -13.73 4.67 0.78
N HIS A 12 -13.03 3.60 1.02
CA HIS A 12 -13.64 2.35 1.41
C HIS A 12 -12.70 1.52 2.30
N HIS A 13 -13.29 0.69 3.11
CA HIS A 13 -12.55 -0.21 3.97
C HIS A 13 -11.83 -1.28 3.14
N THR A 14 -10.62 -1.67 3.54
CA THR A 14 -9.80 -2.65 2.82
C THR A 14 -10.46 -4.02 2.65
N LYS A 15 -11.38 -4.40 3.56
CA LYS A 15 -12.16 -5.64 3.48
C LYS A 15 -13.41 -5.54 2.59
N LEU A 16 -13.68 -4.40 1.96
CA LEU A 16 -14.78 -4.27 1.04
C LEU A 16 -14.48 -5.05 -0.24
N PHE A 17 -15.34 -6.01 -0.57
CA PHE A 17 -15.27 -6.68 -1.87
C PHE A 17 -15.54 -5.67 -2.98
N HIS A 18 -14.58 -5.51 -3.86
CA HIS A 18 -14.69 -4.61 -4.99
C HIS A 18 -14.01 -5.21 -6.21
N ALA A 19 -14.55 -4.92 -7.36
CA ALA A 19 -13.99 -5.33 -8.64
C ALA A 19 -14.31 -4.29 -9.71
N SER A 20 -13.59 -4.35 -10.80
CA SER A 20 -13.90 -3.60 -12.02
C SER A 20 -13.79 -4.51 -13.22
N PHE A 21 -14.67 -4.30 -14.20
CA PHE A 21 -14.52 -4.95 -15.49
C PHE A 21 -13.25 -4.51 -16.21
N ASN A 22 -12.81 -5.32 -17.16
CA ASN A 22 -11.69 -4.97 -18.01
C ASN A 22 -11.92 -3.63 -18.71
N ASN A 23 -10.84 -2.87 -18.88
CA ASN A 23 -10.89 -1.66 -19.67
C ASN A 23 -11.17 -2.02 -21.15
N ARG A 24 -12.24 -1.47 -21.70
CA ARG A 24 -12.66 -1.68 -23.10
C ARG A 24 -12.41 -0.46 -23.97
N ARG A 25 -11.69 0.54 -23.44
CA ARG A 25 -11.32 1.77 -24.18
C ARG A 25 -9.91 1.65 -24.71
N ASP A 26 -9.60 2.36 -25.76
CA ASP A 26 -8.24 2.45 -26.34
C ASP A 26 -7.29 3.28 -25.46
N THR A 27 -7.81 3.97 -24.43
CA THR A 27 -7.05 4.77 -23.49
C THR A 27 -6.78 3.99 -22.21
N ARG A 28 -5.62 4.20 -21.59
CA ARG A 28 -5.28 3.59 -20.30
C ARG A 28 -6.18 4.14 -19.19
N ARG A 29 -6.59 3.24 -18.28
CA ARG A 29 -7.21 3.60 -17.01
C ARG A 29 -6.12 3.59 -15.95
N ILE A 30 -5.84 4.74 -15.38
CA ILE A 30 -4.88 4.90 -14.29
C ILE A 30 -5.64 5.18 -13.01
N GLY A 31 -5.33 4.46 -11.95
CA GLY A 31 -5.89 4.68 -10.61
C GLY A 31 -4.78 4.67 -9.56
N PHE A 32 -4.88 5.54 -8.57
CA PHE A 32 -4.02 5.53 -7.39
C PHE A 32 -4.79 4.87 -6.24
N GLY A 33 -4.18 3.82 -5.66
CA GLY A 33 -4.66 3.23 -4.42
C GLY A 33 -3.75 3.66 -3.27
N ILE A 34 -4.31 4.31 -2.27
CA ILE A 34 -3.59 4.78 -1.09
C ILE A 34 -4.23 4.13 0.14
N SER A 35 -3.42 3.45 0.96
CA SER A 35 -3.88 2.86 2.21
C SER A 35 -3.49 3.75 3.38
N TYR A 36 -4.47 4.10 4.21
CA TYR A 36 -4.24 4.80 5.47
C TYR A 36 -4.45 3.85 6.64
N ILE A 37 -3.58 3.93 7.63
CA ILE A 37 -3.63 3.14 8.85
C ILE A 37 -3.45 4.05 10.07
N PRO A 38 -4.16 3.83 11.19
CA PRO A 38 -3.86 4.48 12.45
C PRO A 38 -2.52 4.02 13.01
N THR A 39 -1.82 4.91 13.76
CA THR A 39 -0.51 4.59 14.35
C THR A 39 -0.57 3.51 15.43
N GLU A 40 -1.75 3.27 16.01
CA GLU A 40 -1.99 2.23 17.03
C GLU A 40 -2.02 0.81 16.44
N VAL A 41 -2.23 0.68 15.14
CA VAL A 41 -2.27 -0.64 14.48
C VAL A 41 -0.89 -1.28 14.56
N LYS A 42 -0.84 -2.53 14.98
CA LYS A 42 0.39 -3.33 14.98
C LYS A 42 0.45 -4.20 13.74
N ASP A 43 1.62 -4.22 13.16
CA ASP A 43 1.94 -5.17 12.12
C ASP A 43 2.19 -6.56 12.73
N ILE A 44 1.55 -7.57 12.15
CA ILE A 44 1.69 -8.98 12.58
C ILE A 44 2.64 -9.79 11.68
N GLY A 45 3.23 -9.17 10.67
CA GLY A 45 4.18 -9.82 9.76
C GLY A 45 5.56 -9.99 10.37
N ASN A 46 6.35 -10.95 9.86
CA ASN A 46 7.72 -11.16 10.30
C ASN A 46 8.69 -10.10 9.77
N THR A 47 8.45 -9.61 8.56
CA THR A 47 9.20 -8.50 7.97
C THR A 47 8.50 -7.19 8.34
N PRO A 48 9.17 -6.24 9.03
CA PRO A 48 8.55 -4.97 9.40
C PRO A 48 7.97 -4.21 8.21
N ALA A 49 6.81 -3.60 8.40
CA ALA A 49 6.20 -2.73 7.39
C ALA A 49 6.73 -1.30 7.49
N ASN A 50 6.78 -0.63 6.36
CA ASN A 50 7.08 0.79 6.28
C ASN A 50 5.80 1.61 6.21
N ALA A 51 5.83 2.82 6.76
CA ALA A 51 4.75 3.78 6.62
C ALA A 51 5.28 5.22 6.66
N LEU A 52 4.64 6.09 5.89
CA LEU A 52 4.88 7.52 5.92
C LEU A 52 3.88 8.19 6.88
N LEU A 53 4.38 8.88 7.90
CA LEU A 53 3.52 9.69 8.77
C LEU A 53 3.01 10.90 7.98
N VAL A 54 1.72 10.89 7.64
CA VAL A 54 1.10 11.95 6.83
C VAL A 54 0.43 13.03 7.67
N ARG A 55 0.01 12.70 8.90
CA ARG A 55 -0.65 13.62 9.84
C ARG A 55 -0.53 13.14 11.29
N GLY A 56 -0.46 14.08 12.21
CA GLY A 56 -0.45 13.80 13.65
C GLY A 56 0.93 13.39 14.16
N GLU A 57 0.95 12.63 15.22
CA GLU A 57 2.14 12.15 15.91
C GLU A 57 2.08 10.62 16.02
N ASP A 58 3.19 9.96 15.75
CA ASP A 58 3.32 8.52 16.00
C ASP A 58 4.04 8.29 17.34
N LYS A 59 3.28 7.85 18.35
CA LYS A 59 3.79 7.49 19.70
C LYS A 59 4.08 6.00 19.82
N ASN A 60 3.68 5.20 18.85
CA ASN A 60 3.70 3.75 18.94
C ASN A 60 4.91 3.11 18.24
N ASN A 61 5.45 3.76 17.22
CA ASN A 61 6.56 3.27 16.40
C ASN A 61 6.37 1.84 15.89
N ASN A 62 5.13 1.51 15.51
CA ASN A 62 4.77 0.17 15.02
C ASN A 62 5.24 -0.10 13.59
N PHE A 63 5.68 0.92 12.87
CA PHE A 63 6.13 0.85 11.47
C PHE A 63 7.50 1.48 11.30
N LEU A 64 8.27 1.02 10.33
CA LEU A 64 9.50 1.68 9.93
C LEU A 64 9.17 3.00 9.20
N PRO A 65 9.73 4.13 9.62
CA PRO A 65 9.38 5.41 9.00
C PRO A 65 9.91 5.51 7.57
N GLU A 66 9.06 5.94 6.65
CA GLU A 66 9.45 6.31 5.30
C GLU A 66 9.82 7.79 5.22
N LYS A 67 10.76 8.09 4.34
CA LYS A 67 11.16 9.48 4.03
C LYS A 67 10.22 10.06 2.97
N ARG A 68 9.89 11.34 3.12
CA ARG A 68 9.26 12.09 2.02
C ARG A 68 10.27 12.27 0.90
N LEU A 69 9.79 12.14 -0.33
CA LEU A 69 10.59 12.40 -1.51
C LEU A 69 10.65 13.92 -1.75
N GLU A 70 11.85 14.47 -1.77
CA GLU A 70 12.09 15.91 -1.99
C GLU A 70 12.31 16.22 -3.48
N ASP A 71 12.97 15.31 -4.19
CA ASP A 71 13.21 15.38 -5.63
C ASP A 71 12.77 14.10 -6.34
N PRO A 72 11.49 13.99 -6.74
CA PRO A 72 10.93 12.75 -7.31
C PRO A 72 11.59 12.25 -8.60
N GLY A 73 12.50 13.00 -9.19
CA GLY A 73 13.23 12.62 -10.41
C GLY A 73 14.65 12.12 -10.17
N SER A 74 15.16 12.19 -8.95
CA SER A 74 16.54 11.80 -8.66
C SER A 74 16.75 10.28 -8.63
N GLN A 75 17.96 9.83 -9.02
CA GLN A 75 18.33 8.42 -9.00
C GLN A 75 18.30 7.86 -7.57
N ASP A 76 18.77 8.59 -6.58
CA ASP A 76 18.77 8.17 -5.18
C ASP A 76 17.38 7.87 -4.65
N GLN A 77 16.40 8.68 -5.04
CA GLN A 77 15.02 8.46 -4.64
C GLN A 77 14.37 7.31 -5.38
N PHE A 78 14.75 7.08 -6.63
CA PHE A 78 14.35 5.89 -7.37
C PHE A 78 14.91 4.61 -6.72
N ASP A 79 16.18 4.60 -6.34
CA ASP A 79 16.81 3.46 -5.67
C ASP A 79 16.20 3.21 -4.28
N TYR A 80 15.89 4.27 -3.55
CA TYR A 80 15.14 4.17 -2.30
C TYR A 80 13.76 3.52 -2.51
N HIS A 81 13.00 3.98 -3.51
CA HIS A 81 11.72 3.37 -3.87
C HIS A 81 11.86 1.89 -4.21
N LEU A 82 12.86 1.51 -4.98
CA LEU A 82 13.11 0.10 -5.31
C LEU A 82 13.39 -0.74 -4.06
N SER A 83 14.10 -0.18 -3.07
CA SER A 83 14.36 -0.87 -1.80
C SER A 83 13.07 -1.13 -1.02
N LEU A 84 12.17 -0.14 -0.93
CA LEU A 84 10.85 -0.29 -0.31
C LEU A 84 10.00 -1.34 -1.04
N MET A 85 10.02 -1.34 -2.37
CA MET A 85 9.29 -2.32 -3.17
C MET A 85 9.79 -3.75 -2.97
N LYS A 86 11.08 -3.97 -2.78
CA LYS A 86 11.63 -5.30 -2.44
C LYS A 86 11.10 -5.78 -1.09
N GLN A 87 11.09 -4.91 -0.09
CA GLN A 87 10.57 -5.22 1.24
C GLN A 87 9.07 -5.52 1.19
N PHE A 88 8.30 -4.71 0.48
CA PHE A 88 6.87 -4.92 0.28
C PHE A 88 6.56 -6.27 -0.38
N ARG A 89 7.27 -6.64 -1.43
CA ARG A 89 7.10 -7.95 -2.11
C ARG A 89 7.40 -9.11 -1.17
N LYS A 90 8.50 -9.03 -0.42
CA LYS A 90 8.85 -10.05 0.58
C LYS A 90 7.70 -10.26 1.58
N ARG A 91 7.08 -9.18 2.07
CA ARG A 91 5.93 -9.25 2.97
C ARG A 91 4.70 -9.89 2.32
N GLN A 92 4.44 -9.59 1.06
CA GLN A 92 3.35 -10.25 0.32
C GLN A 92 3.55 -11.75 0.23
N ASP A 93 4.77 -12.20 -0.05
CA ASP A 93 5.10 -13.63 -0.13
C ASP A 93 4.94 -14.32 1.23
N GLU A 94 5.36 -13.68 2.32
CA GLU A 94 5.13 -14.16 3.69
C GLU A 94 3.64 -14.30 3.99
N GLY A 95 2.83 -13.30 3.66
CA GLY A 95 1.38 -13.32 3.85
C GLY A 95 0.68 -14.39 3.01
N ALA A 96 1.12 -14.62 1.78
CA ALA A 96 0.60 -15.67 0.92
C ALA A 96 0.92 -17.07 1.47
N SER A 97 2.10 -17.27 2.01
CA SER A 97 2.53 -18.52 2.64
C SER A 97 1.71 -18.84 3.89
N PHE A 98 1.44 -17.83 4.73
CA PHE A 98 0.61 -17.95 5.92
C PHE A 98 -0.85 -18.32 5.59
N SER A 99 -1.41 -17.73 4.54
CA SER A 99 -2.77 -18.04 4.09
C SER A 99 -2.89 -19.46 3.55
N LYS A 100 -1.87 -19.95 2.82
CA LYS A 100 -1.85 -21.34 2.33
C LYS A 100 -1.74 -22.37 3.45
N ALA A 101 -0.96 -22.10 4.48
CA ALA A 101 -0.86 -22.99 5.63
C ALA A 101 -2.20 -23.17 6.36
N LYS A 102 -2.96 -22.08 6.54
CA LYS A 102 -4.28 -22.12 7.19
C LYS A 102 -5.39 -22.81 6.39
N LEU A 103 -5.23 -22.98 5.09
CA LEU A 103 -6.22 -23.66 4.25
C LEU A 103 -6.02 -25.19 4.24
N ASN A 104 -4.91 -25.68 4.79
CA ASN A 104 -4.56 -27.10 4.83
C ASN A 104 -4.76 -27.74 6.22
N ASP A 105 -5.18 -26.96 7.19
CA ASP A 105 -5.61 -27.37 8.54
C ASP A 105 -7.16 -27.41 8.62
#